data_4a154ac5207f3371d3d46cf99af0eac7
#
_entry.id   4a154ac5207f3371d3d46cf99af0eac7
#
_cell.length_a   1.000
_cell.length_b   1.000
_cell.length_c   1.000
_cell.angle_alpha   90.00
_cell.angle_beta   90.00
_cell.angle_gamma   90.00
#
_symmetry.space_group_name_H-M   'P 1'
#
loop_
_entity.id
_entity.type
_entity.pdbx_description
1 polymer ?
#
loop_
_entity_poly.entity_id
_entity_poly.type
_entity_poly.pdbx_seq_one_letter_code
_entity_poly.pdbx_strand_id
1 'polypeptide(L)'
;MYDNIGLGYLTAPSLSPGHILRPSSLFVLPAGGPEGSRRIDFDVHWANIWNYEPDEYLIDGEWVRSNIRFSYALKDTLSLGVAVPIIGRTGGFADPLIENFHNTFHFGNANRDEFPQNRYLISAYTNGGSRTIVKGDSWGIGDVSLFMAARISEGNGILPALLVQGQISLPSGDEYELRGLGAPSIAISTVASKRLGGSPFILFGGLGFQYCPADDINGLELHNEEWAGLAGLEYQYTPALSLIAQCLVSSPVAKDYYAFSDPTHEVSVGFKWRVTRHTTMEFAVVENILIFNNSADIGVHLCFGRNL
;
A
#
# COMPACT_ATOMS: atom_id res chain seq x y z
N MET A 1 15.78 -20.07 -19.38
CA MET A 1 16.72 -19.20 -18.67
C MET A 1 15.91 -18.46 -17.61
N TYR A 2 16.31 -18.52 -16.37
CA TYR A 2 15.62 -17.76 -15.31
C TYR A 2 16.05 -16.30 -15.44
N ASP A 3 15.07 -15.37 -15.46
CA ASP A 3 15.35 -13.94 -15.46
C ASP A 3 15.65 -13.39 -14.05
N ASN A 4 16.09 -12.13 -13.95
CA ASN A 4 16.35 -11.47 -12.68
C ASN A 4 15.11 -10.88 -12.03
N ILE A 5 13.99 -10.88 -12.71
CA ILE A 5 12.76 -10.18 -12.28
C ILE A 5 11.80 -11.14 -11.58
N GLY A 6 11.75 -12.41 -12.01
CA GLY A 6 10.77 -13.39 -11.51
C GLY A 6 9.33 -12.99 -11.82
N LEU A 7 8.42 -13.21 -10.85
CA LEU A 7 7.07 -12.64 -10.87
C LEU A 7 7.03 -11.27 -10.19
N GLY A 8 8.12 -10.90 -9.49
CA GLY A 8 8.32 -9.62 -8.83
C GLY A 8 7.66 -9.51 -7.45
N TYR A 9 7.92 -8.41 -6.77
CA TYR A 9 7.40 -8.08 -5.44
C TYR A 9 5.86 -7.96 -5.44
N LEU A 10 5.26 -8.05 -4.24
CA LEU A 10 3.83 -7.80 -4.03
C LEU A 10 3.52 -6.32 -4.19
N THR A 11 2.45 -6.00 -4.91
CA THR A 11 2.03 -4.59 -5.12
C THR A 11 1.18 -4.05 -3.96
N ALA A 12 1.35 -4.60 -2.76
CA ALA A 12 0.70 -4.14 -1.54
C ALA A 12 1.28 -2.79 -1.09
N PRO A 13 0.51 -1.71 -1.03
CA PRO A 13 0.93 -0.43 -0.47
C PRO A 13 0.95 -0.49 1.05
N SER A 14 1.43 0.58 1.71
CA SER A 14 1.19 0.75 3.14
C SER A 14 -0.31 0.87 3.42
N LEU A 15 -0.77 0.16 4.44
CA LEU A 15 -2.16 0.15 4.92
C LEU A 15 -2.32 0.96 6.21
N SER A 16 -1.30 1.72 6.62
CA SER A 16 -1.43 2.62 7.76
C SER A 16 -2.48 3.70 7.50
N PRO A 17 -3.13 4.22 8.54
CA PRO A 17 -4.21 5.21 8.40
C PRO A 17 -3.82 6.44 7.57
N GLY A 18 -2.60 6.94 7.73
CA GLY A 18 -2.10 8.09 6.99
C GLY A 18 -1.81 7.79 5.52
N HIS A 19 -1.29 6.60 5.21
CA HIS A 19 -0.89 6.23 3.85
C HIS A 19 -2.06 5.77 2.96
N ILE A 20 -3.19 5.42 3.54
CA ILE A 20 -4.40 5.12 2.75
C ILE A 20 -4.87 6.34 1.95
N LEU A 21 -4.64 7.55 2.47
CA LEU A 21 -4.99 8.82 1.83
C LEU A 21 -4.11 9.12 0.62
N ARG A 22 -2.88 8.66 0.62
CA ARG A 22 -1.88 8.97 -0.41
C ARG A 22 -1.77 7.86 -1.43
N PRO A 23 -1.60 8.18 -2.72
CA PRO A 23 -1.08 7.22 -3.66
C PRO A 23 0.30 6.73 -3.17
N SER A 24 0.54 5.42 -3.20
CA SER A 24 1.82 4.88 -2.71
C SER A 24 3.00 5.40 -3.54
N SER A 25 4.02 5.92 -2.89
CA SER A 25 5.27 6.34 -3.54
C SER A 25 6.07 5.17 -4.12
N LEU A 26 5.86 3.94 -3.62
CA LEU A 26 6.46 2.70 -4.12
C LEU A 26 5.50 1.87 -4.98
N PHE A 27 4.62 2.53 -5.65
CA PHE A 27 3.72 1.88 -6.59
C PHE A 27 4.42 1.65 -7.93
N VAL A 28 4.98 0.48 -8.15
CA VAL A 28 5.66 0.13 -9.41
C VAL A 28 4.88 -0.95 -10.15
N LEU A 29 4.39 -0.60 -11.32
CA LEU A 29 3.79 -1.53 -12.26
C LEU A 29 4.85 -2.22 -13.11
N PRO A 30 4.54 -3.39 -13.68
CA PRO A 30 5.38 -3.97 -14.72
C PRO A 30 5.63 -2.95 -15.82
N ALA A 31 6.89 -2.55 -16.01
CA ALA A 31 7.27 -1.65 -17.07
C ALA A 31 7.44 -2.42 -18.39
N GLY A 32 6.82 -1.90 -19.44
CA GLY A 32 6.94 -2.45 -20.79
C GLY A 32 6.12 -3.71 -21.02
N GLY A 33 6.35 -4.29 -22.17
CA GLY A 33 5.66 -5.43 -22.75
C GLY A 33 5.78 -5.30 -24.28
N PRO A 34 5.26 -6.22 -25.08
CA PRO A 34 5.22 -6.02 -26.53
C PRO A 34 4.63 -4.64 -26.85
N GLU A 35 5.28 -3.89 -27.73
CA GLU A 35 4.84 -2.54 -28.12
C GLU A 35 3.37 -2.57 -28.56
N GLY A 36 2.56 -1.63 -28.06
CA GLY A 36 1.12 -1.56 -28.28
C GLY A 36 0.28 -2.45 -27.39
N SER A 37 0.87 -3.29 -26.55
CA SER A 37 0.11 -4.11 -25.60
C SER A 37 -0.54 -3.26 -24.54
N ARG A 38 -1.68 -3.75 -24.03
CA ARG A 38 -2.50 -3.11 -23.01
C ARG A 38 -2.63 -4.05 -21.83
N ARG A 39 -2.71 -3.46 -20.63
CA ARG A 39 -2.95 -4.23 -19.43
C ARG A 39 -3.97 -3.51 -18.55
N ILE A 40 -4.84 -4.29 -17.93
CA ILE A 40 -5.74 -3.84 -16.89
C ILE A 40 -5.41 -4.60 -15.60
N ASP A 41 -5.33 -3.89 -14.49
CA ASP A 41 -5.19 -4.46 -13.16
C ASP A 41 -6.32 -3.95 -12.27
N PHE A 42 -6.84 -4.84 -11.46
CA PHE A 42 -7.78 -4.54 -10.39
C PHE A 42 -7.19 -5.06 -9.09
N ASP A 43 -7.06 -4.19 -8.11
CA ASP A 43 -6.64 -4.59 -6.77
C ASP A 43 -7.60 -4.11 -5.69
N VAL A 44 -7.60 -4.85 -4.59
CA VAL A 44 -8.32 -4.53 -3.37
C VAL A 44 -7.38 -4.70 -2.19
N HIS A 45 -7.32 -3.67 -1.37
CA HIS A 45 -6.63 -3.67 -0.09
C HIS A 45 -7.68 -3.44 0.98
N TRP A 46 -7.73 -4.30 1.97
CA TRP A 46 -8.57 -4.16 3.14
C TRP A 46 -7.66 -4.13 4.37
N ALA A 47 -7.97 -3.29 5.33
CA ALA A 47 -7.26 -3.19 6.59
C ALA A 47 -8.23 -2.95 7.73
N ASN A 48 -8.03 -3.66 8.85
CA ASN A 48 -8.60 -3.31 10.13
C ASN A 48 -7.58 -2.52 10.93
N ILE A 49 -8.02 -1.45 11.55
CA ILE A 49 -7.18 -0.54 12.29
C ILE A 49 -7.81 -0.33 13.67
N TRP A 50 -7.04 -0.65 14.69
CA TRP A 50 -7.33 -0.33 16.07
C TRP A 50 -6.09 0.25 16.72
N ASN A 51 -6.19 1.47 17.22
CA ASN A 51 -5.15 2.03 18.06
C ASN A 51 -5.78 3.03 19.03
N TYR A 52 -5.50 2.86 20.31
CA TYR A 52 -6.05 3.67 21.38
C TYR A 52 -5.00 3.99 22.42
N GLU A 53 -4.84 5.27 22.73
CA GLU A 53 -4.07 5.74 23.86
C GLU A 53 -4.93 6.71 24.68
N PRO A 54 -5.17 6.42 25.96
CA PRO A 54 -5.97 7.29 26.84
C PRO A 54 -5.51 8.74 26.82
N ASP A 55 -6.48 9.66 26.67
CA ASP A 55 -6.23 11.11 26.62
C ASP A 55 -5.36 11.61 25.46
N GLU A 56 -5.01 10.75 24.51
CA GLU A 56 -4.23 11.11 23.33
C GLU A 56 -5.03 10.94 22.04
N TYR A 57 -5.42 9.72 21.69
CA TYR A 57 -6.15 9.46 20.45
C TYR A 57 -6.91 8.14 20.46
N LEU A 58 -7.84 8.02 19.52
CA LEU A 58 -8.52 6.77 19.15
C LEU A 58 -8.62 6.68 17.64
N ILE A 59 -8.19 5.56 17.09
CA ILE A 59 -8.42 5.17 15.69
C ILE A 59 -9.05 3.79 15.69
N ASP A 60 -10.24 3.70 15.12
CA ASP A 60 -11.08 2.52 15.12
C ASP A 60 -11.84 2.42 13.82
N GLY A 61 -11.70 1.29 13.11
CA GLY A 61 -12.45 1.01 11.91
C GLY A 61 -11.73 0.20 10.85
N GLU A 62 -12.37 0.10 9.71
CA GLU A 62 -11.85 -0.62 8.56
C GLU A 62 -11.74 0.28 7.33
N TRP A 63 -10.69 0.03 6.54
CA TRP A 63 -10.46 0.69 5.27
C TRP A 63 -10.48 -0.30 4.13
N VAL A 64 -11.04 0.14 3.01
CA VAL A 64 -10.93 -0.56 1.73
C VAL A 64 -10.39 0.43 0.71
N ARG A 65 -9.31 0.06 0.05
CA ARG A 65 -8.83 0.78 -1.12
C ARG A 65 -8.80 -0.19 -2.30
N SER A 66 -9.55 0.11 -3.34
CA SER A 66 -9.54 -0.63 -4.60
C SER A 66 -8.98 0.27 -5.69
N ASN A 67 -8.10 -0.23 -6.52
CA ASN A 67 -7.62 0.53 -7.67
C ASN A 67 -7.98 -0.19 -8.97
N ILE A 68 -8.45 0.57 -9.93
CA ILE A 68 -8.55 0.15 -11.32
C ILE A 68 -7.41 0.82 -12.06
N ARG A 69 -6.51 0.04 -12.65
CA ARG A 69 -5.37 0.54 -13.39
C ARG A 69 -5.42 0.10 -14.83
N PHE A 70 -5.12 1.01 -15.71
CA PHE A 70 -4.93 0.74 -17.13
C PHE A 70 -3.53 1.18 -17.53
N SER A 71 -2.79 0.34 -18.24
CA SER A 71 -1.49 0.68 -18.81
C SER A 71 -1.37 0.30 -20.27
N TYR A 72 -0.54 1.06 -20.98
CA TYR A 72 -0.22 0.90 -22.39
C TYR A 72 1.29 0.90 -22.60
N ALA A 73 1.82 -0.14 -23.24
CA ALA A 73 3.23 -0.26 -23.57
C ALA A 73 3.54 0.58 -24.80
N LEU A 74 4.25 1.71 -24.61
CA LEU A 74 4.77 2.53 -25.70
C LEU A 74 5.94 1.87 -26.40
N LYS A 75 6.73 1.11 -25.64
CA LYS A 75 7.88 0.31 -26.07
C LYS A 75 8.00 -0.91 -25.16
N ASP A 76 8.82 -1.87 -25.54
CA ASP A 76 9.11 -3.06 -24.73
C ASP A 76 9.64 -2.73 -23.33
N THR A 77 10.16 -1.52 -23.12
CA THR A 77 10.73 -1.08 -21.85
C THR A 77 9.99 0.10 -21.22
N LEU A 78 8.94 0.64 -21.85
CA LEU A 78 8.27 1.87 -21.42
C LEU A 78 6.76 1.73 -21.48
N SER A 79 6.07 1.99 -20.38
CA SER A 79 4.61 2.03 -20.28
C SER A 79 4.12 3.36 -19.71
N LEU A 80 2.94 3.76 -20.16
CA LEU A 80 2.14 4.83 -19.55
C LEU A 80 0.85 4.23 -18.99
N GLY A 81 0.27 4.88 -18.00
CA GLY A 81 -1.00 4.42 -17.49
C GLY A 81 -1.71 5.41 -16.57
N VAL A 82 -2.89 4.99 -16.16
CA VAL A 82 -3.77 5.69 -15.22
C VAL A 82 -4.23 4.73 -14.14
N ALA A 83 -4.34 5.25 -12.92
CA ALA A 83 -4.90 4.53 -11.78
C ALA A 83 -6.05 5.35 -11.19
N VAL A 84 -7.20 4.70 -11.00
CA VAL A 84 -8.39 5.29 -10.38
C VAL A 84 -8.65 4.54 -9.07
N PRO A 85 -8.38 5.14 -7.91
CA PRO A 85 -8.67 4.54 -6.62
C PRO A 85 -10.13 4.76 -6.22
N ILE A 86 -10.71 3.75 -5.61
CA ILE A 86 -11.98 3.83 -4.88
C ILE A 86 -11.63 3.58 -3.42
N ILE A 87 -11.93 4.52 -2.55
CA ILE A 87 -11.61 4.46 -1.13
C ILE A 87 -12.91 4.35 -0.34
N GLY A 88 -12.95 3.36 0.53
CA GLY A 88 -14.01 3.14 1.48
C GLY A 88 -13.49 3.14 2.92
N ARG A 89 -14.26 3.72 3.83
CA ARG A 89 -14.09 3.57 5.26
C ARG A 89 -15.41 3.11 5.86
N THR A 90 -15.35 2.21 6.82
CA THR A 90 -16.53 1.61 7.42
C THR A 90 -16.23 1.13 8.82
N GLY A 91 -17.25 1.03 9.68
CA GLY A 91 -17.10 0.37 10.96
C GLY A 91 -16.75 -1.11 10.83
N GLY A 92 -17.00 -1.68 9.66
CA GLY A 92 -16.53 -3.01 9.30
C GLY A 92 -17.28 -4.17 9.94
N PHE A 93 -16.62 -5.32 10.00
CA PHE A 93 -17.15 -6.59 10.49
C PHE A 93 -16.12 -7.43 11.26
N ALA A 94 -14.86 -7.01 11.28
CA ALA A 94 -13.78 -7.86 11.77
C ALA A 94 -13.59 -7.83 13.29
N ASP A 95 -14.10 -6.82 13.99
CA ASP A 95 -13.92 -6.70 15.45
C ASP A 95 -14.25 -7.99 16.19
N PRO A 96 -15.44 -8.63 16.00
CA PRO A 96 -15.75 -9.87 16.69
C PRO A 96 -14.80 -11.03 16.32
N LEU A 97 -14.29 -11.05 15.09
CA LEU A 97 -13.36 -12.09 14.62
C LEU A 97 -11.99 -11.92 15.26
N ILE A 98 -11.50 -10.67 15.35
CA ILE A 98 -10.20 -10.32 15.93
C ILE A 98 -10.23 -10.56 17.44
N GLU A 99 -11.27 -10.09 18.14
CA GLU A 99 -11.44 -10.33 19.58
C GLU A 99 -11.52 -11.83 19.91
N ASN A 100 -12.26 -12.62 19.13
CA ASN A 100 -12.31 -14.07 19.30
C ASN A 100 -10.96 -14.75 19.06
N PHE A 101 -10.20 -14.29 18.07
CA PHE A 101 -8.85 -14.76 17.81
C PHE A 101 -7.94 -14.45 18.99
N HIS A 102 -7.91 -13.19 19.46
CA HIS A 102 -7.09 -12.76 20.60
C HIS A 102 -7.45 -13.55 21.86
N ASN A 103 -8.72 -13.71 22.15
CA ASN A 103 -9.19 -14.50 23.31
C ASN A 103 -8.79 -15.98 23.21
N THR A 104 -8.85 -16.57 22.02
CA THR A 104 -8.49 -17.97 21.80
C THR A 104 -6.99 -18.21 22.00
N PHE A 105 -6.15 -17.29 21.55
CA PHE A 105 -4.69 -17.40 21.61
C PHE A 105 -4.06 -16.64 22.79
N HIS A 106 -4.89 -16.04 23.66
CA HIS A 106 -4.48 -15.29 24.85
C HIS A 106 -3.62 -14.06 24.53
N PHE A 107 -3.90 -13.41 23.38
CA PHE A 107 -3.37 -12.08 23.07
C PHE A 107 -4.21 -11.00 23.76
N GLY A 108 -3.60 -9.87 24.10
CA GLY A 108 -4.33 -8.72 24.64
C GLY A 108 -5.19 -8.05 23.56
N ASN A 109 -6.37 -7.54 23.96
CA ASN A 109 -7.28 -6.82 23.07
C ASN A 109 -6.99 -5.32 22.96
N ALA A 110 -5.94 -4.81 23.62
CA ALA A 110 -5.58 -3.38 23.65
C ALA A 110 -6.79 -2.48 23.94
N ASN A 111 -7.63 -2.88 24.91
CA ASN A 111 -8.88 -2.24 25.34
C ASN A 111 -9.99 -2.14 24.25
N ARG A 112 -9.87 -2.86 23.12
CA ARG A 112 -10.89 -2.85 22.06
C ARG A 112 -12.27 -3.26 22.58
N ASP A 113 -12.33 -4.20 23.49
CA ASP A 113 -13.55 -4.73 24.12
C ASP A 113 -14.26 -3.72 25.04
N GLU A 114 -13.64 -2.59 25.37
CA GLU A 114 -14.26 -1.48 26.11
C GLU A 114 -15.05 -0.51 25.20
N PHE A 115 -14.93 -0.67 23.88
CA PHE A 115 -15.54 0.23 22.90
C PHE A 115 -16.62 -0.46 22.05
N PRO A 116 -17.57 0.32 21.47
CA PRO A 116 -18.57 -0.23 20.56
C PRO A 116 -17.92 -0.86 19.32
N GLN A 117 -18.28 -2.10 19.00
CA GLN A 117 -17.83 -2.80 17.81
C GLN A 117 -18.40 -2.18 16.51
N ASN A 118 -17.73 -2.44 15.39
CA ASN A 118 -18.15 -2.05 14.04
C ASN A 118 -18.40 -0.55 13.90
N ARG A 119 -17.49 0.25 14.43
CA ARG A 119 -17.53 1.71 14.40
C ARG A 119 -16.37 2.25 13.58
N TYR A 120 -16.59 3.33 12.86
CA TYR A 120 -15.51 4.12 12.26
C TYR A 120 -15.35 5.46 12.97
N LEU A 121 -14.20 5.66 13.58
CA LEU A 121 -13.86 6.89 14.30
C LEU A 121 -12.35 7.13 14.28
N ILE A 122 -11.94 8.32 13.86
CA ILE A 122 -10.62 8.88 14.11
C ILE A 122 -10.80 10.13 14.96
N SER A 123 -10.21 10.14 16.15
CA SER A 123 -10.25 11.28 17.05
C SER A 123 -8.90 11.52 17.71
N ALA A 124 -8.60 12.79 17.98
CA ALA A 124 -7.46 13.22 18.77
C ALA A 124 -7.91 14.00 19.99
N TYR A 125 -7.18 13.89 21.08
CA TYR A 125 -7.37 14.74 22.25
C TYR A 125 -6.46 15.95 22.13
N THR A 126 -7.00 17.11 22.47
CA THR A 126 -6.30 18.39 22.48
C THR A 126 -6.53 19.04 23.83
N ASN A 127 -5.83 20.12 24.15
CA ASN A 127 -6.02 20.91 25.40
C ASN A 127 -7.46 21.42 25.57
N GLY A 128 -8.31 21.33 24.54
CA GLY A 128 -9.75 21.69 24.58
C GLY A 128 -10.70 20.51 24.71
N GLY A 129 -10.21 19.27 24.86
CA GLY A 129 -10.98 18.03 24.90
C GLY A 129 -10.86 17.19 23.62
N SER A 130 -11.67 16.13 23.50
CA SER A 130 -11.66 15.25 22.33
C SER A 130 -12.13 15.98 21.07
N ARG A 131 -11.34 15.86 19.99
CA ARG A 131 -11.64 16.35 18.66
C ARG A 131 -11.86 15.18 17.73
N THR A 132 -13.02 15.10 17.10
CA THR A 132 -13.26 14.15 16.03
C THR A 132 -12.64 14.67 14.74
N ILE A 133 -11.73 13.91 14.13
CA ILE A 133 -11.14 14.19 12.82
C ILE A 133 -12.11 13.70 11.74
N VAL A 134 -12.59 12.47 11.89
CA VAL A 134 -13.59 11.88 10.99
C VAL A 134 -14.36 10.76 11.68
N LYS A 135 -15.61 10.54 11.29
CA LYS A 135 -16.46 9.46 11.79
C LYS A 135 -17.43 8.97 10.72
N GLY A 136 -17.87 7.72 10.90
CA GLY A 136 -18.89 7.09 10.06
C GLY A 136 -18.38 6.62 8.70
N ASP A 137 -19.22 5.88 8.02
CA ASP A 137 -18.91 5.25 6.74
C ASP A 137 -18.87 6.27 5.60
N SER A 138 -17.96 6.07 4.66
CA SER A 138 -17.86 6.87 3.44
C SER A 138 -17.23 6.06 2.32
N TRP A 139 -17.73 6.24 1.10
CA TRP A 139 -17.21 5.61 -0.12
C TRP A 139 -17.12 6.62 -1.24
N GLY A 140 -16.06 6.56 -2.03
CA GLY A 140 -15.92 7.42 -3.19
C GLY A 140 -14.60 7.25 -3.92
N ILE A 141 -14.43 8.04 -4.97
CA ILE A 141 -13.19 8.09 -5.75
C ILE A 141 -12.12 8.82 -4.93
N GLY A 142 -10.90 8.31 -4.94
CA GLY A 142 -9.72 8.98 -4.42
C GLY A 142 -8.96 9.77 -5.49
N ASP A 143 -7.71 10.13 -5.21
CA ASP A 143 -6.88 10.91 -6.13
C ASP A 143 -6.42 10.07 -7.31
N VAL A 144 -6.89 10.43 -8.51
CA VAL A 144 -6.54 9.76 -9.77
C VAL A 144 -5.09 10.04 -10.12
N SER A 145 -4.36 9.01 -10.49
CA SER A 145 -2.93 9.10 -10.80
C SER A 145 -2.63 8.76 -12.25
N LEU A 146 -1.74 9.54 -12.86
CA LEU A 146 -1.09 9.23 -14.12
C LEU A 146 0.33 8.77 -13.83
N PHE A 147 0.79 7.71 -14.49
CA PHE A 147 2.14 7.18 -14.26
C PHE A 147 2.84 6.81 -15.55
N MET A 148 4.18 6.83 -15.47
CA MET A 148 5.09 6.35 -16.49
C MET A 148 6.08 5.38 -15.83
N ALA A 149 6.17 4.16 -16.33
CA ALA A 149 7.09 3.13 -15.83
C ALA A 149 8.08 2.73 -16.90
N ALA A 150 9.36 2.70 -16.55
CA ALA A 150 10.45 2.36 -17.44
C ALA A 150 11.33 1.24 -16.86
N ARG A 151 11.62 0.22 -17.66
CA ARG A 151 12.64 -0.79 -17.37
C ARG A 151 13.99 -0.28 -17.90
N ILE A 152 14.84 0.13 -16.98
CA ILE A 152 16.17 0.70 -17.29
C ILE A 152 17.18 -0.40 -17.58
N SER A 153 17.04 -1.56 -16.90
CA SER A 153 17.94 -2.72 -17.06
C SER A 153 17.16 -4.01 -16.82
N GLU A 154 17.46 -5.05 -17.58
CA GLU A 154 16.98 -6.43 -17.31
C GLU A 154 17.92 -7.17 -16.35
N GLY A 155 19.07 -6.59 -16.08
CA GLY A 155 20.13 -7.19 -15.29
C GLY A 155 20.88 -8.29 -16.04
N ASN A 156 22.16 -8.36 -15.82
CA ASN A 156 23.00 -9.45 -16.30
C ASN A 156 24.17 -9.68 -15.33
N GLY A 157 24.69 -10.91 -15.27
CA GLY A 157 25.82 -11.20 -14.39
C GLY A 157 25.64 -10.63 -12.97
N ILE A 158 26.39 -9.59 -12.61
CA ILE A 158 26.35 -8.91 -11.31
C ILE A 158 25.26 -7.83 -11.25
N LEU A 159 24.88 -7.24 -12.38
CA LEU A 159 23.93 -6.13 -12.41
C LEU A 159 22.49 -6.59 -12.14
N PRO A 160 21.72 -5.88 -11.29
CA PRO A 160 20.30 -6.14 -11.07
C PRO A 160 19.45 -5.67 -12.26
N ALA A 161 18.24 -6.22 -12.36
CA ALA A 161 17.18 -5.59 -13.12
C ALA A 161 16.75 -4.31 -12.40
N LEU A 162 16.42 -3.25 -13.13
CA LEU A 162 16.09 -1.95 -12.58
C LEU A 162 14.84 -1.39 -13.26
N LEU A 163 13.83 -1.08 -12.45
CA LEU A 163 12.60 -0.40 -12.82
C LEU A 163 12.59 1.00 -12.19
N VAL A 164 12.08 1.98 -12.94
CA VAL A 164 11.85 3.36 -12.45
C VAL A 164 10.45 3.77 -12.87
N GLN A 165 9.74 4.45 -11.97
CA GLN A 165 8.41 4.99 -12.23
C GLN A 165 8.31 6.43 -11.76
N GLY A 166 7.68 7.27 -12.58
CA GLY A 166 7.19 8.60 -12.21
C GLY A 166 5.67 8.60 -12.15
N GLN A 167 5.10 9.37 -11.24
CA GLN A 167 3.65 9.48 -11.02
C GLN A 167 3.26 10.92 -10.72
N ILE A 168 2.10 11.32 -11.23
CA ILE A 168 1.42 12.58 -10.87
C ILE A 168 0.02 12.19 -10.43
N SER A 169 -0.41 12.67 -9.26
CA SER A 169 -1.77 12.46 -8.74
C SER A 169 -2.54 13.77 -8.76
N LEU A 170 -3.79 13.69 -9.17
CA LEU A 170 -4.70 14.83 -9.27
C LEU A 170 -5.64 14.82 -8.07
N PRO A 171 -5.96 15.99 -7.46
CA PRO A 171 -6.83 16.09 -6.30
C PRO A 171 -8.31 15.89 -6.70
N SER A 172 -8.66 14.66 -7.05
CA SER A 172 -10.01 14.27 -7.46
C SER A 172 -10.81 13.61 -6.33
N GLY A 173 -10.14 13.23 -5.24
CA GLY A 173 -10.76 12.74 -4.02
C GLY A 173 -11.30 13.85 -3.15
N ASP A 174 -12.14 13.49 -2.18
CA ASP A 174 -12.68 14.41 -1.18
C ASP A 174 -11.79 14.37 0.08
N GLU A 175 -11.06 15.44 0.33
CA GLU A 175 -10.12 15.57 1.45
C GLU A 175 -10.82 15.54 2.81
N TYR A 176 -12.02 16.15 2.91
CA TYR A 176 -12.79 16.19 4.16
C TYR A 176 -13.32 14.80 4.55
N GLU A 177 -13.53 13.94 3.55
CA GLU A 177 -13.94 12.56 3.72
C GLU A 177 -12.75 11.58 3.76
N LEU A 178 -11.52 12.10 3.87
CA LEU A 178 -10.27 11.33 3.85
C LEU A 178 -10.14 10.39 2.63
N ARG A 179 -10.53 10.86 1.43
CA ARG A 179 -10.40 10.12 0.17
C ARG A 179 -9.37 10.71 -0.79
N GLY A 180 -8.69 11.74 -0.38
CA GLY A 180 -7.64 12.43 -1.13
C GLY A 180 -6.97 13.50 -0.27
N LEU A 181 -5.97 14.17 -0.83
CA LEU A 181 -5.17 15.16 -0.13
C LEU A 181 -5.55 16.62 -0.47
N GLY A 182 -6.55 16.84 -1.34
CA GLY A 182 -6.96 18.17 -1.76
C GLY A 182 -5.92 18.93 -2.59
N ALA A 183 -4.74 18.37 -2.83
CA ALA A 183 -3.64 18.97 -3.57
C ALA A 183 -3.01 17.96 -4.54
N PRO A 184 -2.46 18.41 -5.69
CA PRO A 184 -1.74 17.53 -6.59
C PRO A 184 -0.44 17.03 -5.95
N SER A 185 -0.03 15.82 -6.29
CA SER A 185 1.25 15.27 -5.83
C SER A 185 2.07 14.70 -6.97
N ILE A 186 3.38 14.64 -6.77
CA ILE A 186 4.34 14.00 -7.67
C ILE A 186 5.12 12.95 -6.91
N ALA A 187 5.39 11.80 -7.54
CA ALA A 187 6.19 10.75 -6.95
C ALA A 187 7.17 10.16 -7.96
N ILE A 188 8.28 9.68 -7.46
CA ILE A 188 9.26 8.88 -8.19
C ILE A 188 9.62 7.66 -7.35
N SER A 189 9.72 6.50 -8.01
CA SER A 189 10.15 5.28 -7.36
C SER A 189 11.08 4.45 -8.22
N THR A 190 11.88 3.63 -7.57
CA THR A 190 12.77 2.67 -8.23
C THR A 190 12.74 1.35 -7.49
N VAL A 191 12.83 0.25 -8.25
CA VAL A 191 12.96 -1.11 -7.70
C VAL A 191 14.05 -1.84 -8.46
N ALA A 192 14.97 -2.42 -7.70
CA ALA A 192 16.00 -3.31 -8.21
C ALA A 192 15.68 -4.76 -7.78
N SER A 193 15.90 -5.72 -8.67
CA SER A 193 15.74 -7.14 -8.38
C SER A 193 16.89 -7.96 -8.93
N LYS A 194 17.27 -9.02 -8.18
CA LYS A 194 18.41 -9.86 -8.52
C LYS A 194 18.17 -11.31 -8.11
N ARG A 195 18.25 -12.20 -9.08
CA ARG A 195 18.30 -13.64 -8.82
C ARG A 195 19.64 -14.04 -8.19
N LEU A 196 19.60 -14.84 -7.14
CA LEU A 196 20.78 -15.35 -6.44
C LEU A 196 21.37 -16.55 -7.18
N GLY A 197 22.32 -16.28 -8.07
CA GLY A 197 22.96 -17.33 -8.91
C GLY A 197 21.91 -18.03 -9.79
N GLY A 198 21.99 -19.37 -9.85
CA GLY A 198 21.01 -20.23 -10.53
C GLY A 198 19.86 -20.69 -9.63
N SER A 199 19.72 -20.12 -8.43
CA SER A 199 18.72 -20.55 -7.44
C SER A 199 17.31 -20.03 -7.77
N PRO A 200 16.27 -20.58 -7.15
CA PRO A 200 14.90 -20.05 -7.27
C PRO A 200 14.67 -18.75 -6.48
N PHE A 201 15.67 -18.23 -5.77
CA PHE A 201 15.55 -17.05 -4.92
C PHE A 201 15.90 -15.77 -5.67
N ILE A 202 15.06 -14.75 -5.52
CA ILE A 202 15.25 -13.40 -6.08
C ILE A 202 15.14 -12.41 -4.93
N LEU A 203 16.20 -11.63 -4.71
CA LEU A 203 16.17 -10.48 -3.81
C LEU A 203 15.66 -9.27 -4.58
N PHE A 204 14.89 -8.44 -3.90
CA PHE A 204 14.47 -7.15 -4.44
C PHE A 204 14.50 -6.08 -3.35
N GLY A 205 14.66 -4.85 -3.80
CA GLY A 205 14.60 -3.68 -2.94
C GLY A 205 14.19 -2.46 -3.74
N GLY A 206 13.52 -1.51 -3.11
CA GLY A 206 13.02 -0.32 -3.76
C GLY A 206 13.04 0.89 -2.85
N LEU A 207 13.03 2.07 -3.46
CA LEU A 207 12.91 3.36 -2.81
C LEU A 207 11.88 4.19 -3.56
N GLY A 208 11.07 4.93 -2.82
CA GLY A 208 10.10 5.89 -3.34
C GLY A 208 10.19 7.21 -2.61
N PHE A 209 9.90 8.26 -3.33
CA PHE A 209 9.76 9.62 -2.80
C PHE A 209 8.52 10.26 -3.41
N GLN A 210 7.75 10.97 -2.59
CA GLN A 210 6.57 11.73 -3.00
C GLN A 210 6.62 13.11 -2.38
N TYR A 211 6.19 14.10 -3.14
CA TYR A 211 5.94 15.45 -2.68
C TYR A 211 4.47 15.83 -2.93
N CYS A 212 3.80 16.34 -1.89
CA CYS A 212 2.44 16.85 -1.93
C CYS A 212 2.35 18.13 -1.10
N PRO A 213 1.92 19.28 -1.68
CA PRO A 213 1.86 20.54 -0.96
C PRO A 213 0.64 20.68 -0.02
N ALA A 214 -0.05 19.59 0.32
CA ALA A 214 -1.11 19.59 1.31
C ALA A 214 -0.53 19.71 2.72
N ASP A 215 -0.89 20.74 3.46
CA ASP A 215 -0.34 21.03 4.80
C ASP A 215 -1.24 20.54 5.93
N ASP A 216 -2.54 20.39 5.69
CA ASP A 216 -3.54 20.03 6.71
C ASP A 216 -4.72 19.28 6.09
N ILE A 217 -5.26 18.30 6.81
CA ILE A 217 -6.56 17.68 6.55
C ILE A 217 -7.35 17.62 7.86
N ASN A 218 -8.50 18.27 7.89
CA ASN A 218 -9.38 18.30 9.07
C ASN A 218 -8.63 18.76 10.35
N GLY A 219 -7.59 19.60 10.20
CA GLY A 219 -6.73 20.11 11.27
C GLY A 219 -5.69 19.10 11.75
N LEU A 220 -5.42 18.07 10.99
CA LEU A 220 -4.27 17.20 11.12
C LEU A 220 -3.14 17.74 10.23
N GLU A 221 -2.08 18.25 10.82
CA GLU A 221 -0.93 18.76 10.08
C GLU A 221 -0.19 17.62 9.37
N LEU A 222 0.13 17.82 8.08
CA LEU A 222 0.75 16.81 7.23
C LEU A 222 2.18 17.17 6.84
N HIS A 223 3.01 16.15 6.65
CA HIS A 223 4.27 16.29 5.95
C HIS A 223 4.04 16.46 4.45
N ASN A 224 4.75 17.40 3.82
CA ASN A 224 4.69 17.57 2.37
C ASN A 224 5.50 16.50 1.63
N GLU A 225 6.50 15.95 2.28
CA GLU A 225 7.42 14.95 1.75
C GLU A 225 7.13 13.60 2.39
N GLU A 226 7.17 12.55 1.57
CA GLU A 226 7.08 11.16 1.99
C GLU A 226 8.16 10.35 1.30
N TRP A 227 8.81 9.46 2.02
CA TRP A 227 9.68 8.45 1.47
C TRP A 227 9.22 7.06 1.91
N ALA A 228 9.52 6.07 1.07
CA ALA A 228 9.26 4.68 1.40
C ALA A 228 10.42 3.80 0.94
N GLY A 229 10.72 2.76 1.70
CA GLY A 229 11.72 1.75 1.41
C GLY A 229 11.11 0.36 1.43
N LEU A 230 11.42 -0.45 0.42
CA LEU A 230 10.98 -1.83 0.27
C LEU A 230 12.18 -2.75 0.22
N ALA A 231 12.12 -3.87 0.91
CA ALA A 231 13.06 -4.97 0.76
C ALA A 231 12.33 -6.31 0.88
N GLY A 232 12.73 -7.32 0.10
CA GLY A 232 12.08 -8.61 0.17
C GLY A 232 12.77 -9.72 -0.60
N LEU A 233 12.18 -10.90 -0.48
CA LEU A 233 12.62 -12.14 -1.08
C LEU A 233 11.46 -12.81 -1.80
N GLU A 234 11.69 -13.17 -3.05
CA GLU A 234 10.81 -14.04 -3.84
C GLU A 234 11.42 -15.43 -3.90
N TYR A 235 10.64 -16.46 -3.58
CA TYR A 235 10.93 -17.85 -3.86
C TYR A 235 10.08 -18.33 -5.02
N GLN A 236 10.68 -18.47 -6.18
CA GLN A 236 10.02 -18.95 -7.40
C GLN A 236 9.86 -20.47 -7.36
N TYR A 237 8.71 -20.92 -6.81
CA TYR A 237 8.41 -22.37 -6.70
C TYR A 237 8.23 -23.02 -8.07
N THR A 238 7.60 -22.33 -9.01
CA THR A 238 7.50 -22.73 -10.42
C THR A 238 7.65 -21.46 -11.30
N PRO A 239 7.82 -21.59 -12.63
CA PRO A 239 7.79 -20.41 -13.51
C PRO A 239 6.49 -19.61 -13.46
N ALA A 240 5.41 -20.18 -12.88
CA ALA A 240 4.10 -19.55 -12.79
C ALA A 240 3.69 -19.19 -11.36
N LEU A 241 4.39 -19.65 -10.32
CA LEU A 241 4.02 -19.43 -8.91
C LEU A 241 5.25 -19.04 -8.11
N SER A 242 5.17 -17.92 -7.41
CA SER A 242 6.16 -17.44 -6.45
C SER A 242 5.56 -17.20 -5.09
N LEU A 243 6.30 -17.53 -4.03
CA LEU A 243 6.03 -17.12 -2.66
C LEU A 243 6.90 -15.91 -2.35
N ILE A 244 6.35 -14.92 -1.67
CA ILE A 244 7.00 -13.61 -1.49
C ILE A 244 6.85 -13.18 -0.04
N ALA A 245 7.96 -12.72 0.54
CA ALA A 245 7.98 -12.02 1.82
C ALA A 245 8.69 -10.68 1.63
N GLN A 246 8.09 -9.60 2.11
CA GLN A 246 8.65 -8.26 1.98
C GLN A 246 8.35 -7.40 3.20
N CYS A 247 9.22 -6.43 3.44
CA CYS A 247 9.06 -5.39 4.44
C CYS A 247 8.98 -4.03 3.73
N LEU A 248 8.00 -3.24 4.10
CA LEU A 248 7.80 -1.86 3.67
C LEU A 248 7.96 -0.94 4.88
N VAL A 249 8.80 0.06 4.74
CA VAL A 249 8.98 1.14 5.73
C VAL A 249 8.64 2.44 5.05
N SER A 250 7.76 3.23 5.66
CA SER A 250 7.38 4.54 5.12
C SER A 250 7.52 5.62 6.18
N SER A 251 7.88 6.84 5.75
CA SER A 251 7.89 8.01 6.63
C SER A 251 6.46 8.36 7.08
N PRO A 252 6.29 9.01 8.24
CA PRO A 252 4.97 9.41 8.70
C PRO A 252 4.32 10.40 7.72
N VAL A 253 2.99 10.37 7.68
CA VAL A 253 2.18 11.34 6.93
C VAL A 253 1.81 12.53 7.80
N ALA A 254 1.46 12.29 9.07
CA ALA A 254 1.13 13.33 10.04
C ALA A 254 2.37 13.87 10.76
N LYS A 255 2.39 15.18 11.11
CA LYS A 255 3.50 15.81 11.83
C LYS A 255 3.39 15.59 13.34
N ASP A 256 2.30 15.99 13.94
CA ASP A 256 2.11 16.03 15.39
C ASP A 256 0.83 15.27 15.78
N TYR A 257 0.83 13.94 15.55
CA TYR A 257 -0.31 13.10 15.89
C TYR A 257 0.14 11.82 16.61
N TYR A 258 0.83 12.00 17.75
CA TYR A 258 1.29 10.92 18.62
C TYR A 258 2.01 9.80 17.85
N ALA A 259 1.65 8.55 18.07
CA ALA A 259 2.25 7.39 17.41
C ALA A 259 2.10 7.39 15.88
N PHE A 260 1.14 8.14 15.32
CA PHE A 260 0.97 8.28 13.86
C PHE A 260 1.96 9.25 13.22
N SER A 261 2.76 9.92 14.02
CA SER A 261 3.91 10.71 13.57
C SER A 261 5.20 9.88 13.53
N ASP A 262 5.12 8.59 13.78
CA ASP A 262 6.24 7.64 13.64
C ASP A 262 6.23 6.98 12.25
N PRO A 263 7.39 6.52 11.75
CA PRO A 263 7.46 5.70 10.54
C PRO A 263 6.67 4.40 10.66
N THR A 264 6.09 3.96 9.55
CA THR A 264 5.39 2.67 9.48
C THR A 264 6.35 1.52 9.17
N HIS A 265 6.08 0.34 9.70
CA HIS A 265 6.84 -0.88 9.43
C HIS A 265 5.85 -2.02 9.19
N GLU A 266 5.69 -2.41 7.94
CA GLU A 266 4.72 -3.43 7.54
C GLU A 266 5.42 -4.60 6.88
N VAL A 267 5.08 -5.81 7.29
CA VAL A 267 5.55 -7.05 6.70
C VAL A 267 4.41 -7.68 5.90
N SER A 268 4.68 -8.00 4.65
CA SER A 268 3.72 -8.69 3.79
C SER A 268 4.24 -10.06 3.43
N VAL A 269 3.39 -11.07 3.56
CA VAL A 269 3.67 -12.44 3.11
C VAL A 269 2.55 -12.89 2.20
N GLY A 270 2.91 -13.44 1.04
CA GLY A 270 1.91 -13.80 0.06
C GLY A 270 2.47 -14.57 -1.13
N PHE A 271 1.71 -14.57 -2.20
CA PHE A 271 2.11 -15.23 -3.45
C PHE A 271 1.69 -14.43 -4.67
N LYS A 272 2.41 -14.65 -5.77
CA LYS A 272 2.01 -14.28 -7.13
C LYS A 272 1.85 -15.53 -7.97
N TRP A 273 0.77 -15.56 -8.72
CA TRP A 273 0.43 -16.67 -9.61
C TRP A 273 0.09 -16.19 -11.01
N ARG A 274 0.84 -16.66 -12.00
CA ARG A 274 0.51 -16.51 -13.41
C ARG A 274 -0.50 -17.60 -13.80
N VAL A 275 -1.79 -17.30 -13.60
CA VAL A 275 -2.91 -18.23 -13.83
C VAL A 275 -2.96 -18.66 -15.30
N THR A 276 -2.70 -17.73 -16.22
CA THR A 276 -2.57 -17.97 -17.66
C THR A 276 -1.41 -17.16 -18.21
N ARG A 277 -1.12 -17.28 -19.51
CA ARG A 277 -0.09 -16.43 -20.18
C ARG A 277 -0.41 -14.93 -20.10
N HIS A 278 -1.68 -14.58 -19.94
CA HIS A 278 -2.16 -13.20 -19.95
C HIS A 278 -2.70 -12.74 -18.59
N THR A 279 -2.81 -13.62 -17.61
CA THR A 279 -3.49 -13.31 -16.33
C THR A 279 -2.57 -13.61 -15.17
N THR A 280 -2.44 -12.64 -14.26
CA THR A 280 -1.71 -12.76 -13.00
C THR A 280 -2.65 -12.50 -11.83
N MET A 281 -2.40 -13.15 -10.71
CA MET A 281 -3.10 -12.98 -9.44
C MET A 281 -2.07 -12.80 -8.33
N GLU A 282 -2.36 -11.91 -7.37
CA GLU A 282 -1.58 -11.72 -6.15
C GLU A 282 -2.50 -11.85 -4.94
N PHE A 283 -1.96 -12.42 -3.89
CA PHE A 283 -2.56 -12.42 -2.56
C PHE A 283 -1.47 -12.16 -1.54
N ALA A 284 -1.76 -11.32 -0.54
CA ALA A 284 -0.89 -11.15 0.61
C ALA A 284 -1.69 -10.83 1.87
N VAL A 285 -1.12 -11.22 3.02
CA VAL A 285 -1.46 -10.71 4.34
C VAL A 285 -0.39 -9.69 4.72
N VAL A 286 -0.82 -8.58 5.30
CA VAL A 286 0.01 -7.47 5.75
C VAL A 286 -0.16 -7.32 7.24
N GLU A 287 0.94 -7.26 7.97
CA GLU A 287 0.98 -7.22 9.43
C GLU A 287 2.06 -6.26 9.93
N ASN A 288 1.86 -5.72 11.12
CA ASN A 288 2.77 -4.80 11.79
C ASN A 288 3.67 -5.48 12.85
N ILE A 289 4.09 -6.70 12.62
CA ILE A 289 4.79 -7.58 13.58
C ILE A 289 6.11 -7.04 14.15
N LEU A 290 6.70 -5.99 13.58
CA LEU A 290 7.96 -5.42 14.04
C LEU A 290 7.75 -4.20 14.95
N ILE A 291 6.85 -3.30 14.56
CA ILE A 291 6.51 -2.07 15.29
C ILE A 291 5.01 -1.87 15.12
N PHE A 292 4.30 -1.82 16.23
CA PHE A 292 2.83 -1.79 16.23
C PHE A 292 2.24 -0.40 16.02
N ASN A 293 3.07 0.65 16.14
CA ASN A 293 2.63 2.03 15.97
C ASN A 293 2.39 2.34 14.48
N ASN A 294 1.41 3.20 14.21
CA ASN A 294 1.11 3.76 12.88
C ASN A 294 0.93 2.72 11.76
N SER A 295 0.37 1.57 12.05
CA SER A 295 0.13 0.49 11.08
C SER A 295 -1.25 -0.11 11.29
N ALA A 296 -1.76 -0.80 10.27
CA ALA A 296 -2.96 -1.62 10.41
C ALA A 296 -2.67 -2.85 11.29
N ASP A 297 -3.65 -3.28 12.09
CA ASP A 297 -3.54 -4.52 12.88
C ASP A 297 -3.41 -5.73 11.98
N ILE A 298 -4.24 -5.79 10.97
CA ILE A 298 -4.20 -6.79 9.92
C ILE A 298 -4.68 -6.19 8.60
N GLY A 299 -4.02 -6.56 7.53
CA GLY A 299 -4.41 -6.19 6.19
C GLY A 299 -4.41 -7.35 5.22
N VAL A 300 -5.23 -7.25 4.19
CA VAL A 300 -5.30 -8.21 3.09
C VAL A 300 -5.15 -7.47 1.77
N HIS A 301 -4.30 -7.99 0.91
CA HIS A 301 -4.09 -7.54 -0.45
C HIS A 301 -4.49 -8.61 -1.45
N LEU A 302 -5.30 -8.23 -2.44
CA LEU A 302 -5.65 -9.02 -3.61
C LEU A 302 -5.40 -8.19 -4.86
N CYS A 303 -4.73 -8.76 -5.87
CA CYS A 303 -4.60 -8.12 -7.16
C CYS A 303 -4.85 -9.12 -8.29
N PHE A 304 -5.54 -8.66 -9.31
CA PHE A 304 -5.82 -9.41 -10.53
C PHE A 304 -5.44 -8.57 -11.74
N GLY A 305 -4.46 -9.03 -12.52
CA GLY A 305 -3.97 -8.33 -13.69
C GLY A 305 -4.14 -9.12 -14.98
N ARG A 306 -4.50 -8.43 -16.08
CA ARG A 306 -4.71 -9.07 -17.39
C ARG A 306 -4.11 -8.25 -18.52
N ASN A 307 -3.28 -8.89 -19.32
CA ASN A 307 -2.85 -8.37 -20.63
C ASN A 307 -3.96 -8.61 -21.66
N LEU A 308 -4.28 -7.56 -22.43
CA LEU A 308 -5.33 -7.52 -23.43
C LEU A 308 -4.76 -7.69 -24.83
#